data_ac68e7d1f1891e58966781262499ce3c
#
_entry.id   ac68e7d1f1891e58966781262499ce3c
#
_cell.length_a   1.000
_cell.length_b   1.000
_cell.length_c   1.000
_cell.angle_alpha   90.00
_cell.angle_beta   90.00
_cell.angle_gamma   90.00
#
_symmetry.space_group_name_H-M   'P 1'
#
loop_
_entity.id
_entity.type
_entity.pdbx_description
1 polymer ?
#
loop_
_entity_poly.entity_id
_entity_poly.type
_entity_poly.pdbx_seq_one_letter_code
_entity_poly.pdbx_strand_id
1 'polypeptide(L)'
;MEIKLESLLSFDDIIEECLKTTKKQKKNFIWMIIIFTIVAAVMLVMGIKSNTKFVLGCSIVVVVCSVIVDVSSAYYLVNNSKKSLIKKNEKLKAGIHYDYTFFDDRFEVSYKTFGSEGKDVVNYSNLTNIQINNDSIFLYINQINFYVVKISNMNDDEKKLLLDKLNRYIKKK
;
A
#
# COMPACT_ATOMS: atom_id res chain seq x y z
N MET A 1 -22.80 -13.50 16.67
CA MET A 1 -22.96 -14.33 15.46
C MET A 1 -21.61 -14.51 14.81
N GLU A 2 -21.22 -15.74 14.54
CA GLU A 2 -19.89 -16.10 13.99
C GLU A 2 -20.02 -16.30 12.49
N ILE A 3 -19.14 -15.64 11.71
CA ILE A 3 -19.06 -15.83 10.26
C ILE A 3 -17.72 -16.49 9.97
N LYS A 4 -17.74 -17.67 9.34
CA LYS A 4 -16.53 -18.38 8.91
C LYS A 4 -16.35 -18.23 7.42
N LEU A 5 -15.14 -17.92 7.00
CA LEU A 5 -14.79 -17.73 5.60
C LEU A 5 -13.41 -18.31 5.31
N GLU A 6 -13.34 -19.17 4.32
CA GLU A 6 -12.08 -19.62 3.75
C GLU A 6 -11.70 -18.74 2.56
N SER A 7 -10.48 -18.27 2.52
CA SER A 7 -9.97 -17.43 1.45
C SER A 7 -8.62 -17.93 0.97
N LEU A 8 -8.56 -18.29 -0.31
CA LEU A 8 -7.29 -18.57 -0.98
C LEU A 8 -6.80 -17.28 -1.66
N LEU A 9 -5.71 -16.72 -1.17
CA LEU A 9 -5.04 -15.59 -1.82
C LEU A 9 -4.03 -16.13 -2.82
N SER A 10 -4.21 -15.80 -4.10
CA SER A 10 -3.21 -16.08 -5.11
C SER A 10 -2.03 -15.10 -5.00
N PHE A 11 -0.88 -15.51 -5.50
CA PHE A 11 0.29 -14.65 -5.57
C PHE A 11 0.02 -13.34 -6.35
N ASP A 12 -0.77 -13.44 -7.41
CA ASP A 12 -1.12 -12.29 -8.27
C ASP A 12 -1.98 -11.27 -7.54
N ASP A 13 -2.92 -11.70 -6.68
CA ASP A 13 -3.75 -10.82 -5.86
C ASP A 13 -2.89 -9.98 -4.90
N ILE A 14 -1.88 -10.62 -4.28
CA ILE A 14 -0.95 -9.94 -3.37
C ILE A 14 -0.10 -8.91 -4.14
N ILE A 15 0.42 -9.30 -5.30
CA ILE A 15 1.25 -8.42 -6.14
C ILE A 15 0.43 -7.23 -6.64
N GLU A 16 -0.79 -7.45 -7.07
CA GLU A 16 -1.67 -6.38 -7.56
C GLU A 16 -1.93 -5.33 -6.48
N GLU A 17 -2.22 -5.74 -5.25
CA GLU A 17 -2.47 -4.79 -4.16
C GLU A 17 -1.20 -4.06 -3.72
N CYS A 18 -0.08 -4.75 -3.63
CA CYS A 18 1.21 -4.11 -3.42
C CYS A 18 1.53 -3.06 -4.50
N LEU A 19 1.17 -3.33 -5.76
CA LEU A 19 1.35 -2.38 -6.85
C LEU A 19 0.40 -1.18 -6.75
N LYS A 20 -0.85 -1.35 -6.28
CA LYS A 20 -1.80 -0.25 -6.02
C LYS A 20 -1.27 0.68 -4.94
N THR A 21 -0.78 0.13 -3.84
CA THR A 21 -0.16 0.89 -2.75
C THR A 21 1.07 1.66 -3.24
N THR A 22 1.91 1.02 -4.06
CA THR A 22 3.08 1.65 -4.70
C THR A 22 2.66 2.77 -5.66
N LYS A 23 1.56 2.63 -6.40
CA LYS A 23 1.03 3.70 -7.27
C LYS A 23 0.62 4.94 -6.48
N LYS A 24 0.01 4.77 -5.30
CA LYS A 24 -0.37 5.89 -4.41
C LYS A 24 0.86 6.62 -3.88
N GLN A 25 1.88 5.87 -3.44
CA GLN A 25 3.16 6.44 -3.01
C GLN A 25 3.87 7.16 -4.17
N LYS A 26 3.83 6.59 -5.39
CA LYS A 26 4.38 7.20 -6.60
C LYS A 26 3.71 8.55 -6.92
N LYS A 27 2.40 8.68 -6.75
CA LYS A 27 1.69 9.95 -6.95
C LYS A 27 2.18 11.03 -5.99
N ASN A 28 2.34 10.72 -4.71
CA ASN A 28 2.87 11.66 -3.71
C ASN A 28 4.32 12.05 -4.01
N PHE A 29 5.12 11.11 -4.49
CA PHE A 29 6.50 11.34 -4.88
C PHE A 29 6.62 12.26 -6.10
N ILE A 30 5.75 12.09 -7.11
CA ILE A 30 5.69 12.98 -8.28
C ILE A 30 5.38 14.43 -7.85
N TRP A 31 4.47 14.63 -6.90
CA TRP A 31 4.19 15.97 -6.36
C TRP A 31 5.41 16.58 -5.66
N MET A 32 6.16 15.78 -4.92
CA MET A 32 7.41 16.23 -4.30
C MET A 32 8.44 16.67 -5.35
N ILE A 33 8.62 15.90 -6.43
CA ILE A 33 9.49 16.26 -7.56
C ILE A 33 9.07 17.60 -8.16
N ILE A 34 7.78 17.80 -8.45
CA ILE A 34 7.26 19.05 -9.02
C ILE A 34 7.58 20.25 -8.11
N ILE A 35 7.38 20.12 -6.80
CA ILE A 35 7.68 21.17 -5.83
C ILE A 35 9.17 21.51 -5.84
N PHE A 36 10.04 20.50 -5.80
CA PHE A 36 11.49 20.71 -5.85
C PHE A 36 11.94 21.37 -7.15
N THR A 37 11.38 20.98 -8.29
CA THR A 37 11.67 21.60 -9.59
C THR A 37 11.28 23.07 -9.62
N ILE A 38 10.10 23.43 -9.05
CA ILE A 38 9.65 24.82 -8.96
C ILE A 38 10.60 25.65 -8.06
N VAL A 39 10.97 25.12 -6.89
CA VAL A 39 11.91 25.80 -5.99
C VAL A 39 13.26 26.02 -6.65
N ALA A 40 13.78 25.00 -7.35
CA ALA A 40 15.03 25.09 -8.09
C ALA A 40 14.96 26.16 -9.21
N ALA A 41 13.84 26.23 -9.94
CA ALA A 41 13.61 27.26 -10.97
C ALA A 41 13.59 28.68 -10.39
N VAL A 42 12.92 28.87 -9.25
CA VAL A 42 12.87 30.16 -8.54
C VAL A 42 14.28 30.58 -8.08
N MET A 43 15.05 29.64 -7.51
CA MET A 43 16.44 29.90 -7.10
C MET A 43 17.30 30.29 -8.30
N LEU A 44 17.09 29.67 -9.46
CA LEU A 44 17.83 29.98 -10.68
C LEU A 44 17.54 31.41 -11.17
N VAL A 45 16.26 31.81 -11.18
CA VAL A 45 15.83 33.18 -11.54
C VAL A 45 16.43 34.22 -10.56
N MET A 46 16.43 33.92 -9.26
CA MET A 46 17.05 34.78 -8.25
C MET A 46 18.58 34.87 -8.45
N GLY A 47 19.23 33.74 -8.79
CA GLY A 47 20.66 33.73 -9.10
C GLY A 47 21.05 34.59 -10.31
N ILE A 48 20.21 34.55 -11.37
CA ILE A 48 20.42 35.38 -12.56
C ILE A 48 20.26 36.88 -12.21
N LYS A 49 19.20 37.21 -11.43
CA LYS A 49 18.95 38.61 -11.02
C LYS A 49 20.00 39.19 -10.09
N SER A 50 20.62 38.37 -9.23
CA SER A 50 21.65 38.83 -8.26
C SER A 50 22.97 39.23 -8.92
N ASN A 51 23.15 38.87 -10.19
CA ASN A 51 24.39 39.15 -10.98
C ASN A 51 25.68 38.61 -10.34
N THR A 52 25.56 37.69 -9.37
CA THR A 52 26.70 37.07 -8.68
C THR A 52 26.99 35.71 -9.29
N LYS A 53 28.14 35.55 -9.95
CA LYS A 53 28.57 34.30 -10.60
C LYS A 53 28.51 33.09 -9.65
N PHE A 54 28.81 33.31 -8.37
CA PHE A 54 28.75 32.27 -7.34
C PHE A 54 27.31 31.74 -7.10
N VAL A 55 26.33 32.63 -6.94
CA VAL A 55 24.92 32.27 -6.70
C VAL A 55 24.36 31.54 -7.92
N LEU A 56 24.70 31.98 -9.11
CA LEU A 56 24.31 31.34 -10.37
C LEU A 56 24.90 29.93 -10.49
N GLY A 57 26.17 29.74 -10.15
CA GLY A 57 26.81 28.42 -10.16
C GLY A 57 26.17 27.46 -9.16
N CYS A 58 25.92 27.89 -7.92
CA CYS A 58 25.24 27.09 -6.93
C CYS A 58 23.81 26.68 -7.37
N SER A 59 23.07 27.60 -7.98
CA SER A 59 21.71 27.33 -8.47
C SER A 59 21.70 26.26 -9.57
N ILE A 60 22.63 26.30 -10.50
CA ILE A 60 22.77 25.30 -11.57
C ILE A 60 23.09 23.92 -10.98
N VAL A 61 24.01 23.84 -10.00
CA VAL A 61 24.37 22.58 -9.34
C VAL A 61 23.13 21.97 -8.63
N VAL A 62 22.35 22.79 -7.93
CA VAL A 62 21.13 22.33 -7.26
C VAL A 62 20.12 21.76 -8.26
N VAL A 63 19.91 22.43 -9.40
CA VAL A 63 19.00 21.96 -10.47
C VAL A 63 19.49 20.62 -11.04
N VAL A 64 20.77 20.51 -11.36
CA VAL A 64 21.33 19.26 -11.91
C VAL A 64 21.22 18.11 -10.88
N CYS A 65 21.56 18.36 -9.62
CA CYS A 65 21.42 17.34 -8.58
C CYS A 65 19.97 16.91 -8.36
N SER A 66 19.01 17.83 -8.37
CA SER A 66 17.58 17.49 -8.22
C SER A 66 17.11 16.62 -9.38
N VAL A 67 17.44 16.93 -10.62
CA VAL A 67 17.08 16.13 -11.82
C VAL A 67 17.68 14.72 -11.74
N ILE A 68 18.95 14.58 -11.31
CA ILE A 68 19.59 13.27 -11.17
C ILE A 68 18.91 12.43 -10.09
N VAL A 69 18.59 13.02 -8.94
CA VAL A 69 17.89 12.34 -7.84
C VAL A 69 16.50 11.92 -8.29
N ASP A 70 15.77 12.76 -9.01
CA ASP A 70 14.43 12.49 -9.50
C ASP A 70 14.39 11.35 -10.49
N VAL A 71 15.28 11.36 -11.48
CA VAL A 71 15.38 10.29 -12.49
C VAL A 71 15.81 8.97 -11.86
N SER A 72 16.81 9.00 -10.97
CA SER A 72 17.30 7.81 -10.28
C SER A 72 16.23 7.20 -9.37
N SER A 73 15.50 8.03 -8.64
CA SER A 73 14.43 7.59 -7.74
C SER A 73 13.23 7.04 -8.50
N ALA A 74 12.84 7.66 -9.62
CA ALA A 74 11.77 7.17 -10.49
C ALA A 74 12.15 5.81 -11.10
N TYR A 75 13.38 5.65 -11.57
CA TYR A 75 13.87 4.38 -12.10
C TYR A 75 13.91 3.27 -11.05
N TYR A 76 14.40 3.61 -9.84
CA TYR A 76 14.48 2.66 -8.73
C TYR A 76 13.10 2.19 -8.27
N LEU A 77 12.12 3.10 -8.13
CA LEU A 77 10.75 2.77 -7.75
C LEU A 77 10.01 1.90 -8.79
N VAL A 78 10.26 2.11 -10.07
CA VAL A 78 9.58 1.35 -11.13
C VAL A 78 10.17 -0.05 -11.32
N ASN A 79 11.50 -0.16 -11.34
CA ASN A 79 12.16 -1.43 -11.68
C ASN A 79 12.39 -2.35 -10.49
N ASN A 80 12.70 -1.80 -9.31
CA ASN A 80 13.04 -2.62 -8.15
C ASN A 80 11.82 -3.06 -7.35
N SER A 81 10.71 -2.31 -7.33
CA SER A 81 9.54 -2.69 -6.54
C SER A 81 8.91 -3.99 -7.05
N LYS A 82 8.71 -4.14 -8.37
CA LYS A 82 8.12 -5.35 -8.93
C LYS A 82 9.05 -6.55 -8.83
N LYS A 83 10.32 -6.41 -9.21
CA LYS A 83 11.31 -7.49 -9.12
C LYS A 83 11.62 -7.90 -7.68
N SER A 84 11.74 -6.92 -6.77
CA SER A 84 11.98 -7.17 -5.35
C SER A 84 10.77 -7.84 -4.69
N LEU A 85 9.54 -7.41 -5.01
CA LEU A 85 8.31 -8.04 -4.52
C LEU A 85 8.20 -9.48 -5.01
N ILE A 86 8.44 -9.73 -6.30
CA ILE A 86 8.43 -11.07 -6.87
C ILE A 86 9.47 -11.96 -6.19
N LYS A 87 10.72 -11.49 -6.07
CA LYS A 87 11.80 -12.26 -5.44
C LYS A 87 11.56 -12.52 -3.95
N LYS A 88 11.07 -11.51 -3.23
CA LYS A 88 10.77 -11.62 -1.79
C LYS A 88 9.59 -12.55 -1.52
N ASN A 89 8.64 -12.61 -2.44
CA ASN A 89 7.42 -13.41 -2.33
C ASN A 89 7.45 -14.70 -3.17
N GLU A 90 8.61 -15.09 -3.71
CA GLU A 90 8.74 -16.29 -4.54
C GLU A 90 8.30 -17.58 -3.80
N LYS A 91 8.45 -17.60 -2.47
CA LYS A 91 7.95 -18.65 -1.59
C LYS A 91 6.41 -18.67 -1.46
N LEU A 92 5.74 -17.58 -1.87
CA LEU A 92 4.27 -17.43 -1.81
C LEU A 92 3.58 -17.83 -3.12
N LYS A 93 4.33 -18.36 -4.11
CA LYS A 93 3.75 -18.79 -5.41
C LYS A 93 2.68 -19.88 -5.26
N ALA A 94 2.73 -20.65 -4.17
CA ALA A 94 1.71 -21.67 -3.87
C ALA A 94 0.39 -21.09 -3.33
N GLY A 95 0.32 -19.77 -3.16
CA GLY A 95 -0.81 -19.12 -2.50
C GLY A 95 -0.75 -19.22 -0.97
N ILE A 96 -1.59 -18.45 -0.32
CA ILE A 96 -1.76 -18.50 1.13
C ILE A 96 -3.23 -18.83 1.41
N HIS A 97 -3.45 -19.92 2.15
CA HIS A 97 -4.77 -20.21 2.68
C HIS A 97 -4.99 -19.42 3.95
N TYR A 98 -6.09 -18.68 3.98
CA TYR A 98 -6.56 -17.95 5.15
C TYR A 98 -7.93 -18.45 5.55
N ASP A 99 -8.08 -18.81 6.81
CA ASP A 99 -9.36 -19.14 7.43
C ASP A 99 -9.71 -18.01 8.37
N TYR A 100 -10.74 -17.26 8.03
CA TYR A 100 -11.23 -16.14 8.83
C TYR A 100 -12.44 -16.56 9.65
N THR A 101 -12.43 -16.15 10.92
CA THR A 101 -13.60 -16.23 11.80
C THR A 101 -13.90 -14.84 12.34
N PHE A 102 -15.04 -14.27 11.96
CA PHE A 102 -15.45 -12.92 12.37
C PHE A 102 -16.40 -13.00 13.56
N PHE A 103 -15.98 -12.44 14.67
CA PHE A 103 -16.78 -12.25 15.89
C PHE A 103 -17.37 -10.83 15.94
N ASP A 104 -17.98 -10.46 17.08
CA ASP A 104 -18.61 -9.14 17.19
C ASP A 104 -17.62 -8.00 17.42
N ASP A 105 -16.49 -8.24 18.06
CA ASP A 105 -15.47 -7.26 18.45
C ASP A 105 -14.12 -7.46 17.75
N ARG A 106 -13.89 -8.63 17.17
CA ARG A 106 -12.63 -9.05 16.60
C ARG A 106 -12.82 -10.01 15.43
N PHE A 107 -11.75 -10.26 14.72
CA PHE A 107 -11.63 -11.43 13.85
C PHE A 107 -10.39 -12.24 14.18
N GLU A 108 -10.47 -13.52 13.96
CA GLU A 108 -9.37 -14.45 14.04
C GLU A 108 -9.02 -14.89 12.64
N VAL A 109 -7.73 -14.98 12.34
CA VAL A 109 -7.24 -15.47 11.07
C VAL A 109 -6.20 -16.56 11.31
N SER A 110 -6.47 -17.74 10.81
CA SER A 110 -5.49 -18.81 10.71
C SER A 110 -4.94 -18.83 9.30
N TYR A 111 -3.63 -18.92 9.17
CA TYR A 111 -3.01 -18.96 7.86
C TYR A 111 -2.05 -20.13 7.76
N LYS A 112 -2.06 -20.72 6.58
CA LYS A 112 -1.17 -21.83 6.22
C LYS A 112 -0.41 -21.46 4.97
N THR A 113 0.90 -21.34 5.10
CA THR A 113 1.83 -21.14 4.00
C THR A 113 2.75 -22.35 3.86
N PHE A 114 3.53 -22.40 2.79
CA PHE A 114 4.50 -23.47 2.59
C PHE A 114 5.55 -23.47 3.72
N GLY A 115 5.33 -24.33 4.74
CA GLY A 115 6.25 -24.54 5.87
C GLY A 115 6.00 -23.72 7.13
N SER A 116 4.93 -22.92 7.21
CA SER A 116 4.52 -22.24 8.43
C SER A 116 3.00 -22.15 8.56
N GLU A 117 2.54 -22.36 9.78
CA GLU A 117 1.15 -22.12 10.18
C GLU A 117 1.15 -21.08 11.28
N GLY A 118 0.16 -20.19 11.27
CA GLY A 118 0.03 -19.18 12.30
C GLY A 118 -1.43 -18.83 12.55
N LYS A 119 -1.68 -18.21 13.68
CA LYS A 119 -2.99 -17.69 14.05
C LYS A 119 -2.82 -16.30 14.64
N ASP A 120 -3.58 -15.35 14.09
CA ASP A 120 -3.64 -13.98 14.58
C ASP A 120 -5.05 -13.67 15.09
N VAL A 121 -5.13 -12.85 16.13
CA VAL A 121 -6.38 -12.33 16.69
C VAL A 121 -6.32 -10.81 16.60
N VAL A 122 -7.23 -10.22 15.86
CA VAL A 122 -7.23 -8.78 15.60
C VAL A 122 -8.56 -8.16 16.04
N ASN A 123 -8.51 -7.25 17.00
CA ASN A 123 -9.65 -6.44 17.39
C ASN A 123 -9.96 -5.40 16.31
N TYR A 124 -11.22 -5.16 15.98
CA TYR A 124 -11.60 -4.14 15.00
C TYR A 124 -11.15 -2.72 15.39
N SER A 125 -10.98 -2.45 16.69
CA SER A 125 -10.42 -1.18 17.19
C SER A 125 -8.99 -0.92 16.72
N ASN A 126 -8.23 -1.97 16.40
CA ASN A 126 -6.85 -1.89 15.92
C ASN A 126 -6.76 -1.64 14.41
N LEU A 127 -7.87 -1.73 13.67
CA LEU A 127 -7.88 -1.44 12.26
C LEU A 127 -7.74 0.06 12.03
N THR A 128 -6.79 0.45 11.18
CA THR A 128 -6.58 1.85 10.80
C THR A 128 -7.43 2.27 9.62
N ASN A 129 -7.74 1.33 8.72
CA ASN A 129 -8.56 1.56 7.53
C ASN A 129 -9.19 0.26 7.07
N ILE A 130 -10.35 0.37 6.42
CA ILE A 130 -11.03 -0.73 5.74
C ILE A 130 -11.35 -0.26 4.34
N GLN A 131 -10.89 -0.99 3.34
CA GLN A 131 -11.14 -0.69 1.94
C GLN A 131 -11.93 -1.85 1.32
N ILE A 132 -13.07 -1.51 0.73
CA ILE A 132 -13.97 -2.48 0.12
C ILE A 132 -13.85 -2.34 -1.39
N ASN A 133 -13.50 -3.43 -2.06
CA ASN A 133 -13.53 -3.57 -3.50
C ASN A 133 -14.63 -4.58 -3.89
N ASN A 134 -14.89 -4.74 -5.18
CA ASN A 134 -15.96 -5.61 -5.66
C ASN A 134 -15.86 -7.05 -5.14
N ASP A 135 -14.64 -7.61 -5.08
CA ASP A 135 -14.39 -9.02 -4.79
C ASP A 135 -13.61 -9.25 -3.49
N SER A 136 -13.16 -8.18 -2.83
CA SER A 136 -12.27 -8.29 -1.67
C SER A 136 -12.44 -7.13 -0.70
N ILE A 137 -12.24 -7.43 0.59
CA ILE A 137 -12.15 -6.44 1.66
C ILE A 137 -10.72 -6.43 2.17
N PHE A 138 -10.12 -5.23 2.26
CA PHE A 138 -8.79 -5.02 2.81
C PHE A 138 -8.91 -4.44 4.21
N LEU A 139 -8.40 -5.16 5.20
CA LEU A 139 -8.42 -4.80 6.61
C LEU A 139 -7.02 -4.34 7.02
N TYR A 140 -6.78 -3.02 7.08
CA TYR A 140 -5.46 -2.46 7.37
C TYR A 140 -5.24 -2.31 8.88
N ILE A 141 -4.16 -2.91 9.40
CA ILE A 141 -3.66 -2.65 10.75
C ILE A 141 -2.81 -1.39 10.76
N ASN A 142 -2.01 -1.20 9.71
CA ASN A 142 -1.20 0.00 9.48
C ASN A 142 -1.01 0.21 7.97
N GLN A 143 -0.16 1.16 7.57
CA GLN A 143 0.07 1.47 6.15
C GLN A 143 0.70 0.32 5.34
N ILE A 144 1.30 -0.66 6.01
CA ILE A 144 2.06 -1.75 5.36
C ILE A 144 1.37 -3.10 5.57
N ASN A 145 0.81 -3.33 6.77
CA ASN A 145 0.23 -4.61 7.15
C ASN A 145 -1.28 -4.58 6.99
N PHE A 146 -1.80 -5.52 6.22
CA PHE A 146 -3.23 -5.67 5.97
C PHE A 146 -3.58 -7.15 5.77
N TYR A 147 -4.85 -7.47 6.01
CA TYR A 147 -5.46 -8.75 5.67
C TYR A 147 -6.39 -8.58 4.48
N VAL A 148 -6.46 -9.59 3.62
CA VAL A 148 -7.33 -9.59 2.44
C VAL A 148 -8.38 -10.66 2.59
N VAL A 149 -9.63 -10.27 2.60
CA VAL A 149 -10.79 -11.15 2.70
C VAL A 149 -11.46 -11.19 1.34
N LYS A 150 -11.44 -12.34 0.65
CA LYS A 150 -12.17 -12.52 -0.61
C LYS A 150 -13.64 -12.75 -0.31
N ILE A 151 -14.50 -11.88 -0.83
CA ILE A 151 -15.96 -11.92 -0.66
C ILE A 151 -16.70 -12.46 -1.88
N SER A 152 -15.95 -12.81 -2.94
CA SER A 152 -16.54 -13.37 -4.18
C SER A 152 -17.26 -14.69 -3.96
N ASN A 153 -16.86 -15.48 -2.97
CA ASN A 153 -17.42 -16.78 -2.66
C ASN A 153 -18.49 -16.75 -1.55
N MET A 154 -18.77 -15.56 -0.99
CA MET A 154 -19.80 -15.37 0.03
C MET A 154 -21.18 -15.25 -0.62
N ASN A 155 -22.20 -15.76 0.07
CA ASN A 155 -23.56 -15.44 -0.32
C ASN A 155 -23.89 -13.96 0.02
N ASP A 156 -24.91 -13.41 -0.62
CA ASP A 156 -25.23 -11.97 -0.48
C ASP A 156 -25.63 -11.59 0.94
N ASP A 157 -26.27 -12.47 1.69
CA ASP A 157 -26.68 -12.23 3.08
C ASP A 157 -25.49 -12.18 4.03
N GLU A 158 -24.54 -13.11 3.90
CA GLU A 158 -23.30 -13.13 4.68
C GLU A 158 -22.42 -11.92 4.34
N LYS A 159 -22.31 -11.59 3.06
CA LYS A 159 -21.58 -10.40 2.59
C LYS A 159 -22.16 -9.14 3.19
N LYS A 160 -23.48 -8.96 3.13
CA LYS A 160 -24.17 -7.81 3.72
C LYS A 160 -23.96 -7.75 5.23
N LEU A 161 -24.09 -8.87 5.93
CA LEU A 161 -23.89 -8.96 7.36
C LEU A 161 -22.45 -8.58 7.77
N LEU A 162 -21.44 -9.07 7.03
CA LEU A 162 -20.04 -8.74 7.26
C LEU A 162 -19.78 -7.25 7.03
N LEU A 163 -20.27 -6.69 5.92
CA LEU A 163 -20.13 -5.27 5.59
C LEU A 163 -20.80 -4.37 6.62
N ASP A 164 -22.02 -4.70 7.08
CA ASP A 164 -22.71 -3.95 8.12
C ASP A 164 -21.94 -3.99 9.44
N LYS A 165 -21.34 -5.14 9.78
CA LYS A 165 -20.48 -5.29 10.96
C LYS A 165 -19.25 -4.40 10.87
N LEU A 166 -18.52 -4.44 9.77
CA LEU A 166 -17.32 -3.64 9.54
C LEU A 166 -17.62 -2.13 9.49
N ASN A 167 -18.71 -1.73 8.85
CA ASN A 167 -19.14 -0.34 8.75
C ASN A 167 -19.45 0.32 10.12
N ARG A 168 -19.89 -0.45 11.12
CA ARG A 168 -20.09 0.07 12.49
C ARG A 168 -18.79 0.56 13.11
N TYR A 169 -17.66 -0.02 12.75
CA TYR A 169 -16.35 0.36 13.26
C TYR A 169 -15.70 1.49 12.44
N ILE A 170 -15.96 1.58 11.14
CA ILE A 170 -15.48 2.68 10.29
C ILE A 170 -16.12 4.02 10.72
N LYS A 171 -17.43 4.02 11.00
CA LYS A 171 -18.18 5.24 11.37
C LYS A 171 -17.88 5.76 12.78
N LYS A 172 -17.18 4.99 13.63
CA LYS A 172 -16.81 5.42 14.99
C LYS A 172 -15.44 6.10 15.07
N LYS A 173 -14.69 6.17 13.97
CA LYS A 173 -13.43 6.92 13.82
C LYS A 173 -13.66 8.17 12.99
#